data_5fb47dcad3f6a1f178c377fac4bbb956
#
_entry.id   5fb47dcad3f6a1f178c377fac4bbb956
#
_cell.length_a   1.000
_cell.length_b   1.000
_cell.length_c   1.000
_cell.angle_alpha   90.00
_cell.angle_beta   90.00
_cell.angle_gamma   90.00
#
_symmetry.space_group_name_H-M   'P 1'
#
loop_
_entity.id
_entity.type
_entity.pdbx_description
1 polymer ?
#
loop_
_entity_poly.entity_id
_entity_poly.type
_entity_poly.pdbx_seq_one_letter_code
_entity_poly.pdbx_strand_id
1 'polypeptide(L)'
;MRSFFLLIILSLLVYSSNAGSNRKKRATTNSPSKGGSVGDANKDYAALQLDTWRKQNNPANILTASNGMPVPSLTESLTVGRRGPTLLQDFVLLDNLFHFDRERIPERVVHAVGAAAFGEFVVTNDVTQYTKMDMLKKVGQRTPCFFRFSTVGGRAGSADVARDPRGFAMKYYTDEGNFDLVGNNLPVFFIRDAIQFPAFVHTQKLNPVTNLGDATAMWDFLSLTPESMAMIMRVFSDLGTPDGFRKMDGFGVHAYVLENAKGERVYCKFHMISRQGHVNLTAEQATLLAGTDPGYSTRDLYNAIARGDYPKWDMKIQVMTFDQAAKLSFNPFDATKLWPEKNFPLINVGTVTLNRNPENYFQDVEQAAFDPARMVPGILPSPDKLLQGKF
;
A
#
# COMPACT_ATOMS: atom_id res chain seq x y z
N MET A 1 41.45 -12.24 -5.75
CA MET A 1 40.81 -11.12 -5.04
C MET A 1 41.10 -9.72 -5.64
N ARG A 2 42.28 -9.42 -6.15
CA ARG A 2 42.55 -8.11 -6.80
C ARG A 2 41.81 -7.86 -8.13
N SER A 3 41.51 -8.91 -8.89
CA SER A 3 40.81 -8.76 -10.18
C SER A 3 39.30 -8.47 -10.06
N PHE A 4 38.66 -8.84 -8.95
CA PHE A 4 37.25 -8.62 -8.71
C PHE A 4 36.94 -7.15 -8.34
N PHE A 5 37.84 -6.51 -7.62
CA PHE A 5 37.69 -5.10 -7.23
C PHE A 5 37.89 -4.14 -8.41
N LEU A 6 38.72 -4.52 -9.39
CA LEU A 6 38.94 -3.68 -10.57
C LEU A 6 37.74 -3.68 -11.52
N LEU A 7 36.97 -4.77 -11.59
CA LEU A 7 35.77 -4.84 -12.43
C LEU A 7 34.62 -3.97 -11.88
N ILE A 8 34.47 -3.85 -10.58
CA ILE A 8 33.43 -3.01 -9.95
C ILE A 8 33.75 -1.52 -10.14
N ILE A 9 35.00 -1.12 -10.07
CA ILE A 9 35.42 0.27 -10.31
C ILE A 9 35.29 0.64 -11.79
N LEU A 10 35.58 -0.26 -12.73
CA LEU A 10 35.38 0.00 -14.15
C LEU A 10 33.88 0.10 -14.53
N SER A 11 33.00 -0.67 -13.91
CA SER A 11 31.56 -0.57 -14.17
C SER A 11 30.96 0.75 -13.67
N LEU A 12 31.47 1.32 -12.57
CA LEU A 12 31.06 2.64 -12.06
C LEU A 12 31.59 3.81 -12.91
N LEU A 13 32.77 3.67 -13.51
CA LEU A 13 33.35 4.69 -14.37
C LEU A 13 32.73 4.73 -15.78
N VAL A 14 32.25 3.61 -16.30
CA VAL A 14 31.52 3.56 -17.59
C VAL A 14 30.11 4.14 -17.47
N TYR A 15 29.51 4.12 -16.29
CA TYR A 15 28.18 4.73 -16.07
C TYR A 15 28.23 6.26 -15.95
N SER A 16 29.37 6.84 -15.59
CA SER A 16 29.54 8.30 -15.45
C SER A 16 29.99 9.02 -16.73
N SER A 17 30.49 8.30 -17.75
CA SER A 17 31.02 8.90 -18.96
C SER A 17 30.06 8.99 -20.15
N ASN A 18 28.86 8.41 -20.08
CA ASN A 18 27.85 8.44 -21.16
C ASN A 18 26.74 9.51 -21.00
N ALA A 19 26.91 10.46 -20.10
CA ALA A 19 25.94 11.55 -19.91
C ALA A 19 26.34 12.85 -20.66
N GLY A 20 26.97 12.75 -21.80
CA GLY A 20 27.35 13.92 -22.56
C GLY A 20 27.43 13.68 -24.08
N SER A 21 26.53 14.30 -24.80
CA SER A 21 26.47 14.56 -26.26
C SER A 21 25.67 13.56 -27.12
N ASN A 22 24.44 13.97 -27.48
CA ASN A 22 24.07 14.23 -28.89
C ASN A 22 22.60 14.63 -29.02
N ARG A 23 22.34 15.93 -29.01
CA ARG A 23 21.10 16.49 -29.52
C ARG A 23 21.16 16.57 -31.05
N LYS A 24 20.41 15.73 -31.76
CA LYS A 24 19.91 16.05 -33.09
C LYS A 24 18.41 16.09 -33.10
N LYS A 25 17.87 17.25 -33.46
CA LYS A 25 16.46 17.57 -33.63
C LYS A 25 15.83 16.67 -34.70
N ARG A 26 14.69 16.08 -34.39
CA ARG A 26 13.72 15.65 -35.38
C ARG A 26 12.35 16.12 -34.97
N ALA A 27 11.81 17.06 -35.71
CA ALA A 27 10.46 17.53 -35.59
C ALA A 27 9.50 16.47 -36.14
N THR A 28 8.48 16.12 -35.37
CA THR A 28 7.24 15.60 -35.92
C THR A 28 6.08 16.13 -35.07
N THR A 29 5.18 16.76 -35.76
CA THR A 29 3.87 17.25 -35.34
C THR A 29 3.01 16.11 -34.84
N ASN A 30 2.33 16.31 -33.66
CA ASN A 30 0.95 15.88 -33.51
C ASN A 30 0.32 16.42 -32.20
N SER A 31 -0.94 16.66 -32.30
CA SER A 31 -1.91 17.35 -31.47
C SER A 31 -1.89 17.04 -29.97
N PRO A 32 -2.32 17.99 -29.11
CA PRO A 32 -2.24 17.87 -27.68
C PRO A 32 -3.46 17.13 -27.11
N SER A 33 -3.24 15.98 -26.53
CA SER A 33 -4.08 15.51 -25.45
C SER A 33 -3.83 16.41 -24.23
N LYS A 34 -4.86 16.96 -23.63
CA LYS A 34 -4.77 17.72 -22.39
C LYS A 34 -4.28 16.80 -21.25
N GLY A 35 -2.96 16.69 -21.14
CA GLY A 35 -2.25 16.04 -20.05
C GLY A 35 -1.89 17.07 -19.00
N GLY A 36 -1.96 16.68 -17.75
CA GLY A 36 -1.55 17.49 -16.62
C GLY A 36 -0.15 18.05 -16.78
N SER A 37 0.08 19.23 -16.22
CA SER A 37 1.28 20.05 -16.36
C SER A 37 2.57 19.26 -16.15
N VAL A 38 3.41 19.21 -17.17
CA VAL A 38 4.80 18.73 -17.15
C VAL A 38 5.73 19.67 -16.37
N GLY A 39 5.22 20.32 -15.31
CA GLY A 39 5.88 21.45 -14.66
C GLY A 39 7.02 21.12 -13.70
N ASP A 40 7.23 19.87 -13.26
CA ASP A 40 8.11 19.59 -12.11
C ASP A 40 8.97 18.32 -12.21
N ALA A 41 9.27 17.83 -13.40
CA ALA A 41 10.10 16.63 -13.59
C ALA A 41 11.55 16.75 -13.03
N ASN A 42 11.99 17.94 -12.62
CA ASN A 42 13.34 18.21 -12.11
C ASN A 42 13.40 18.55 -10.63
N LYS A 43 12.28 18.52 -9.89
CA LYS A 43 12.31 18.77 -8.43
C LYS A 43 12.52 17.47 -7.67
N ASP A 44 13.57 17.43 -6.86
CA ASP A 44 13.77 16.37 -5.87
C ASP A 44 12.91 16.68 -4.64
N TYR A 45 11.69 16.16 -4.63
CA TYR A 45 10.74 16.36 -3.53
C TYR A 45 11.21 15.71 -2.22
N ALA A 46 12.01 14.65 -2.26
CA ALA A 46 12.58 14.03 -1.06
C ALA A 46 13.61 14.95 -0.41
N ALA A 47 14.47 15.59 -1.21
CA ALA A 47 15.41 16.60 -0.71
C ALA A 47 14.66 17.81 -0.13
N LEU A 48 13.60 18.28 -0.77
CA LEU A 48 12.78 19.38 -0.27
C LEU A 48 12.08 19.04 1.06
N GLN A 49 11.59 17.82 1.22
CA GLN A 49 10.99 17.34 2.48
C GLN A 49 12.06 17.31 3.58
N LEU A 50 13.24 16.79 3.29
CA LEU A 50 14.36 16.75 4.24
C LEU A 50 14.82 18.15 4.65
N ASP A 51 14.95 19.06 3.71
CA ASP A 51 15.31 20.46 4.00
C ASP A 51 14.25 21.16 4.86
N THR A 52 12.98 20.90 4.60
CA THR A 52 11.88 21.42 5.40
C THR A 52 11.95 20.89 6.82
N TRP A 53 12.14 19.58 6.98
CA TRP A 53 12.29 18.94 8.28
C TRP A 53 13.48 19.51 9.06
N ARG A 54 14.64 19.68 8.41
CA ARG A 54 15.84 20.28 9.03
C ARG A 54 15.59 21.70 9.54
N LYS A 55 14.89 22.52 8.74
CA LYS A 55 14.54 23.89 9.12
C LYS A 55 13.57 23.95 10.30
N GLN A 56 12.65 23.01 10.40
CA GLN A 56 11.65 22.94 11.46
C GLN A 56 12.21 22.37 12.78
N ASN A 57 13.10 21.39 12.69
CA ASN A 57 13.57 20.62 13.85
C ASN A 57 14.98 21.00 14.32
N ASN A 58 15.70 21.80 13.53
CA ASN A 58 17.08 22.23 13.86
C ASN A 58 17.92 21.09 14.46
N PRO A 59 18.11 19.95 13.76
CA PRO A 59 18.76 18.77 14.32
C PRO A 59 20.20 19.09 14.71
N ALA A 60 20.69 18.45 15.77
CA ALA A 60 22.09 18.57 16.18
C ALA A 60 23.00 18.13 15.01
N ASN A 61 24.08 18.91 14.80
CA ASN A 61 25.09 18.59 13.77
C ASN A 61 26.03 17.45 14.18
N ILE A 62 25.79 16.82 15.32
CA ILE A 62 26.62 15.75 15.88
C ILE A 62 25.80 14.44 15.78
N LEU A 63 26.36 13.46 15.08
CA LEU A 63 25.83 12.09 15.10
C LEU A 63 26.13 11.47 16.48
N THR A 64 25.11 10.80 17.04
CA THR A 64 25.24 10.08 18.32
C THR A 64 24.95 8.61 18.14
N ALA A 65 25.64 7.77 18.91
CA ALA A 65 25.30 6.35 19.06
C ALA A 65 23.99 6.19 19.85
N SER A 66 23.44 4.99 19.92
CA SER A 66 22.15 4.70 20.57
C SER A 66 22.11 5.05 22.06
N ASN A 67 23.26 5.11 22.74
CA ASN A 67 23.41 5.54 24.14
C ASN A 67 23.57 7.07 24.30
N GLY A 68 23.51 7.86 23.23
CA GLY A 68 23.68 9.30 23.23
C GLY A 68 25.14 9.77 23.17
N MET A 69 26.12 8.87 23.09
CA MET A 69 27.54 9.23 22.98
C MET A 69 27.82 9.79 21.58
N PRO A 70 28.55 10.91 21.45
CA PRO A 70 28.99 11.42 20.16
C PRO A 70 29.83 10.41 19.38
N VAL A 71 29.54 10.24 18.09
CA VAL A 71 30.28 9.36 17.18
C VAL A 71 31.52 10.11 16.67
N PRO A 72 32.74 9.70 17.04
CA PRO A 72 33.97 10.43 16.66
C PRO A 72 34.36 10.14 15.19
N SER A 73 34.09 8.95 14.68
CA SER A 73 34.42 8.53 13.34
C SER A 73 33.49 7.38 12.88
N LEU A 74 33.16 7.36 11.61
CA LEU A 74 32.50 6.23 10.91
C LEU A 74 33.43 5.54 9.90
N THR A 75 34.71 5.96 9.86
CA THR A 75 35.68 5.46 8.88
C THR A 75 36.77 4.61 9.51
N GLU A 76 36.91 4.67 10.84
CA GLU A 76 37.96 3.97 11.58
C GLU A 76 37.42 3.39 12.89
N SER A 77 37.70 2.10 13.12
CA SER A 77 37.40 1.42 14.37
C SER A 77 38.59 1.59 15.37
N LEU A 78 38.28 1.50 16.65
CA LEU A 78 39.31 1.47 17.68
C LEU A 78 40.12 0.16 17.60
N THR A 79 41.46 0.29 17.61
CA THR A 79 42.37 -0.87 17.51
C THR A 79 43.45 -0.82 18.57
N VAL A 80 44.05 -1.96 18.87
CA VAL A 80 45.24 -2.05 19.73
C VAL A 80 46.48 -1.62 18.93
N GLY A 81 46.74 -0.30 18.95
CA GLY A 81 47.81 0.30 18.15
C GLY A 81 47.45 0.33 16.65
N ARG A 82 48.33 0.94 15.86
CA ARG A 82 48.10 1.31 14.46
C ARG A 82 47.72 0.16 13.52
N ARG A 83 48.14 -1.07 13.83
CA ARG A 83 47.92 -2.29 13.01
C ARG A 83 47.40 -3.46 13.84
N GLY A 84 46.93 -3.19 15.05
CA GLY A 84 46.43 -4.21 15.96
C GLY A 84 44.99 -4.63 15.67
N PRO A 85 44.48 -5.61 16.39
CA PRO A 85 43.10 -6.05 16.28
C PRO A 85 42.14 -4.96 16.77
N THR A 86 40.90 -5.01 16.23
CA THR A 86 39.79 -4.17 16.65
C THR A 86 39.38 -4.46 18.09
N LEU A 87 39.13 -3.43 18.88
CA LEU A 87 38.68 -3.54 20.26
C LEU A 87 37.16 -3.78 20.33
N LEU A 88 36.73 -4.72 21.16
CA LEU A 88 35.32 -4.89 21.50
C LEU A 88 34.72 -3.72 22.30
N GLN A 89 35.58 -2.88 22.88
CA GLN A 89 35.17 -1.64 23.55
C GLN A 89 34.76 -0.52 22.58
N ASP A 90 34.93 -0.73 21.27
CA ASP A 90 34.42 0.21 20.28
C ASP A 90 32.89 0.13 20.22
N PHE A 91 32.22 0.91 21.05
CA PHE A 91 30.77 0.95 21.12
C PHE A 91 30.12 1.37 19.77
N VAL A 92 30.76 2.31 19.07
CA VAL A 92 30.24 2.80 17.78
C VAL A 92 30.24 1.69 16.72
N LEU A 93 31.32 0.89 16.65
CA LEU A 93 31.39 -0.28 15.76
C LEU A 93 30.29 -1.29 16.09
N LEU A 94 30.15 -1.65 17.37
CA LEU A 94 29.15 -2.64 17.78
C LEU A 94 27.73 -2.13 17.53
N ASP A 95 27.44 -0.88 17.86
CA ASP A 95 26.13 -0.26 17.66
C ASP A 95 25.74 -0.26 16.16
N ASN A 96 26.68 0.16 15.29
CA ASN A 96 26.46 0.14 13.84
C ASN A 96 26.21 -1.27 13.30
N LEU A 97 27.01 -2.26 13.70
CA LEU A 97 26.84 -3.64 13.24
C LEU A 97 25.52 -4.24 13.74
N PHE A 98 25.15 -3.99 15.00
CA PHE A 98 23.87 -4.45 15.55
C PHE A 98 22.66 -3.84 14.86
N HIS A 99 22.73 -2.57 14.48
CA HIS A 99 21.69 -1.93 13.66
C HIS A 99 21.65 -2.54 12.27
N PHE A 100 22.79 -2.66 11.60
CA PHE A 100 22.91 -3.21 10.26
C PHE A 100 22.35 -4.64 10.18
N ASP A 101 22.71 -5.51 11.12
CA ASP A 101 22.26 -6.91 11.15
C ASP A 101 20.73 -7.04 11.36
N ARG A 102 20.08 -5.99 11.89
CA ARG A 102 18.65 -5.96 12.20
C ARG A 102 17.82 -5.01 11.32
N GLU A 103 18.42 -4.44 10.27
CA GLU A 103 17.69 -3.58 9.32
C GLU A 103 16.68 -4.34 8.47
N ARG A 104 16.78 -5.66 8.40
CA ARG A 104 15.91 -6.51 7.59
C ARG A 104 14.92 -7.24 8.44
N ILE A 105 13.65 -7.19 8.00
CA ILE A 105 12.57 -8.02 8.51
C ILE A 105 12.02 -8.85 7.36
N PRO A 106 11.39 -10.00 7.60
CA PRO A 106 10.71 -10.75 6.54
C PRO A 106 9.72 -9.86 5.81
N GLU A 107 9.69 -9.96 4.48
CA GLU A 107 8.66 -9.31 3.68
C GLU A 107 7.28 -9.90 4.00
N ARG A 108 6.21 -9.13 3.77
CA ARG A 108 4.84 -9.66 3.87
C ARG A 108 4.66 -10.82 2.89
N VAL A 109 3.94 -11.86 3.30
CA VAL A 109 3.63 -13.03 2.45
C VAL A 109 2.95 -12.60 1.16
N VAL A 110 2.03 -11.63 1.24
CA VAL A 110 1.44 -10.90 0.12
C VAL A 110 1.53 -9.41 0.44
N HIS A 111 1.43 -8.54 -0.57
CA HIS A 111 1.54 -7.08 -0.42
C HIS A 111 2.94 -6.58 -0.02
N ALA A 112 4.01 -7.26 -0.44
CA ALA A 112 5.39 -6.89 -0.08
C ALA A 112 5.78 -5.50 -0.60
N VAL A 113 5.45 -5.20 -1.87
CA VAL A 113 5.71 -3.90 -2.48
C VAL A 113 4.53 -2.96 -2.30
N GLY A 114 4.77 -1.78 -1.76
CA GLY A 114 3.72 -0.80 -1.57
C GLY A 114 4.23 0.58 -1.15
N ALA A 115 3.31 1.52 -1.10
CA ALA A 115 3.52 2.88 -0.61
C ALA A 115 2.40 3.25 0.36
N ALA A 116 2.66 4.23 1.20
CA ALA A 116 1.67 4.68 2.16
C ALA A 116 1.71 6.20 2.35
N ALA A 117 0.65 6.72 2.92
CA ALA A 117 0.56 8.11 3.31
C ALA A 117 -0.34 8.28 4.53
N PHE A 118 -0.07 9.31 5.30
CA PHE A 118 -0.91 9.78 6.38
C PHE A 118 -1.94 10.78 5.85
N GLY A 119 -3.05 10.86 6.55
CA GLY A 119 -4.12 11.78 6.18
C GLY A 119 -5.17 11.91 7.25
N GLU A 120 -6.31 12.39 6.80
CA GLU A 120 -7.46 12.66 7.66
C GLU A 120 -8.74 12.19 6.98
N PHE A 121 -9.59 11.55 7.76
CA PHE A 121 -10.97 11.25 7.40
C PHE A 121 -11.90 12.29 8.03
N VAL A 122 -12.85 12.81 7.24
CA VAL A 122 -13.85 13.79 7.69
C VAL A 122 -15.24 13.26 7.38
N VAL A 123 -16.09 13.16 8.39
CA VAL A 123 -17.50 12.77 8.23
C VAL A 123 -18.26 13.83 7.46
N THR A 124 -18.94 13.47 6.38
CA THR A 124 -19.76 14.38 5.57
C THR A 124 -21.26 14.16 5.71
N ASN A 125 -21.67 12.98 6.11
CA ASN A 125 -23.07 12.59 6.22
C ASN A 125 -23.34 11.86 7.54
N ASP A 126 -24.51 12.09 8.11
CA ASP A 126 -24.94 11.39 9.30
C ASP A 126 -25.32 9.94 8.99
N VAL A 127 -24.63 9.00 9.64
CA VAL A 127 -24.86 7.56 9.56
C VAL A 127 -25.11 6.92 10.92
N THR A 128 -25.41 7.73 11.95
CA THR A 128 -25.63 7.27 13.34
C THR A 128 -26.82 6.34 13.47
N GLN A 129 -27.74 6.35 12.51
CA GLN A 129 -28.83 5.37 12.44
C GLN A 129 -28.32 3.93 12.24
N TYR A 130 -27.10 3.74 11.70
CA TYR A 130 -26.52 2.42 11.41
C TYR A 130 -25.43 2.01 12.40
N THR A 131 -24.70 2.98 12.97
CA THR A 131 -23.54 2.69 13.80
C THR A 131 -23.36 3.72 14.91
N LYS A 132 -22.86 3.25 16.05
CA LYS A 132 -22.44 4.10 17.18
C LYS A 132 -20.94 4.36 17.23
N MET A 133 -20.18 4.01 16.18
CA MET A 133 -18.73 4.26 16.13
C MET A 133 -18.42 5.73 16.42
N ASP A 134 -17.54 6.00 17.38
CA ASP A 134 -17.20 7.37 17.77
C ASP A 134 -16.69 8.20 16.61
N MET A 135 -15.87 7.63 15.73
CA MET A 135 -15.36 8.33 14.55
C MET A 135 -16.45 8.78 13.55
N LEU A 136 -17.67 8.24 13.66
CA LEU A 136 -18.82 8.54 12.77
C LEU A 136 -19.98 9.25 13.50
N LYS A 137 -19.78 9.70 14.74
CA LYS A 137 -20.86 10.21 15.61
C LYS A 137 -21.47 11.54 15.17
N LYS A 138 -20.77 12.35 14.37
CA LYS A 138 -21.28 13.64 13.89
C LYS A 138 -20.60 14.11 12.59
N VAL A 139 -21.34 14.82 11.77
CA VAL A 139 -20.82 15.49 10.59
C VAL A 139 -19.74 16.51 10.98
N GLY A 140 -18.65 16.55 10.21
CA GLY A 140 -17.49 17.40 10.47
C GLY A 140 -16.45 16.80 11.43
N GLN A 141 -16.72 15.65 12.03
CA GLN A 141 -15.72 14.97 12.86
C GLN A 141 -14.54 14.53 12.02
N ARG A 142 -13.33 14.72 12.58
CA ARG A 142 -12.05 14.41 11.94
C ARG A 142 -11.35 13.28 12.67
N THR A 143 -10.83 12.33 11.91
CA THR A 143 -10.07 11.18 12.44
C THR A 143 -8.77 11.04 11.67
N PRO A 144 -7.60 11.08 12.32
CA PRO A 144 -6.33 10.79 11.66
C PRO A 144 -6.33 9.39 11.07
N CYS A 145 -5.72 9.22 9.91
CA CYS A 145 -5.66 7.93 9.25
C CYS A 145 -4.31 7.70 8.56
N PHE A 146 -4.03 6.42 8.28
CA PHE A 146 -2.88 5.97 7.54
C PHE A 146 -3.33 4.92 6.52
N PHE A 147 -3.00 5.14 5.25
CA PHE A 147 -3.38 4.26 4.16
C PHE A 147 -2.13 3.67 3.51
N ARG A 148 -2.16 2.37 3.26
CA ARG A 148 -1.13 1.68 2.51
C ARG A 148 -1.72 1.03 1.26
N PHE A 149 -1.11 1.35 0.13
CA PHE A 149 -1.39 0.75 -1.17
C PHE A 149 -0.26 -0.22 -1.53
N SER A 150 -0.58 -1.29 -2.26
CA SER A 150 0.43 -2.31 -2.59
C SER A 150 0.01 -3.14 -3.79
N THR A 151 0.97 -3.80 -4.45
CA THR A 151 0.66 -5.00 -5.25
C THR A 151 0.33 -6.16 -4.31
N VAL A 152 -0.07 -7.31 -4.84
CA VAL A 152 -0.45 -8.49 -4.04
C VAL A 152 0.56 -9.61 -4.18
N GLY A 153 0.82 -10.08 -5.40
CA GLY A 153 1.65 -11.25 -5.66
C GLY A 153 3.16 -10.97 -5.67
N GLY A 154 3.55 -9.72 -5.99
CA GLY A 154 4.94 -9.32 -6.15
C GLY A 154 5.77 -9.42 -4.86
N ARG A 155 7.04 -9.84 -5.00
CA ARG A 155 8.05 -9.86 -3.93
C ARG A 155 8.67 -8.48 -3.76
N ALA A 156 9.41 -8.25 -2.67
CA ALA A 156 10.20 -7.05 -2.48
C ALA A 156 11.10 -6.77 -3.71
N GLY A 157 11.05 -5.52 -4.21
CA GLY A 157 11.79 -5.12 -5.42
C GLY A 157 11.07 -5.37 -6.75
N SER A 158 9.90 -6.02 -6.78
CA SER A 158 9.09 -6.14 -7.99
C SER A 158 8.45 -4.80 -8.39
N ALA A 159 8.04 -4.69 -9.67
CA ALA A 159 7.41 -3.47 -10.17
C ALA A 159 6.00 -3.27 -9.62
N ASP A 160 5.69 -2.06 -9.16
CA ASP A 160 4.39 -1.70 -8.59
C ASP A 160 3.30 -1.41 -9.64
N VAL A 161 3.66 -1.44 -10.93
CA VAL A 161 2.74 -1.33 -12.07
C VAL A 161 2.40 -2.66 -12.71
N ALA A 162 2.94 -3.77 -12.22
CA ALA A 162 2.63 -5.11 -12.72
C ALA A 162 1.11 -5.38 -12.66
N ARG A 163 0.60 -6.20 -13.60
CA ARG A 163 -0.79 -6.67 -13.58
C ARG A 163 -1.03 -7.50 -12.34
N ASP A 164 -1.80 -6.95 -11.42
CA ASP A 164 -2.08 -7.55 -10.11
C ASP A 164 -3.28 -6.81 -9.48
N PRO A 165 -4.04 -7.39 -8.56
CA PRO A 165 -4.87 -6.59 -7.67
C PRO A 165 -4.01 -5.60 -6.89
N ARG A 166 -4.59 -4.49 -6.45
CA ARG A 166 -3.92 -3.57 -5.54
C ARG A 166 -4.51 -3.71 -4.14
N GLY A 167 -3.64 -3.90 -3.14
CA GLY A 167 -4.02 -3.76 -1.76
C GLY A 167 -4.43 -2.33 -1.44
N PHE A 168 -5.44 -2.18 -0.62
CA PHE A 168 -5.99 -0.91 -0.16
C PHE A 168 -6.27 -1.05 1.34
N ALA A 169 -5.23 -0.87 2.15
CA ALA A 169 -5.30 -1.03 3.60
C ALA A 169 -5.43 0.33 4.29
N MET A 170 -6.36 0.44 5.19
CA MET A 170 -6.75 1.67 5.89
C MET A 170 -6.68 1.45 7.40
N LYS A 171 -6.05 2.37 8.10
CA LYS A 171 -6.02 2.44 9.55
C LYS A 171 -6.53 3.79 10.00
N TYR A 172 -7.50 3.79 10.90
CA TYR A 172 -8.07 4.97 11.52
C TYR A 172 -7.68 5.00 12.99
N TYR A 173 -7.12 6.11 13.44
CA TYR A 173 -6.74 6.31 14.84
C TYR A 173 -7.87 7.02 15.55
N THR A 174 -8.76 6.24 16.16
CA THR A 174 -9.94 6.78 16.87
C THR A 174 -9.69 6.90 18.36
N ASP A 175 -10.53 7.66 19.07
CA ASP A 175 -10.45 7.79 20.52
C ASP A 175 -10.82 6.46 21.26
N GLU A 176 -11.51 5.54 20.56
CA GLU A 176 -11.88 4.21 21.06
C GLU A 176 -10.83 3.13 20.75
N GLY A 177 -9.77 3.47 20.00
CA GLY A 177 -8.72 2.57 19.55
C GLY A 177 -8.53 2.61 18.05
N ASN A 178 -7.63 1.76 17.53
CA ASN A 178 -7.39 1.66 16.09
C ASN A 178 -8.50 0.85 15.41
N PHE A 179 -9.05 1.39 14.35
CA PHE A 179 -9.93 0.66 13.44
C PHE A 179 -9.19 0.40 12.13
N ASP A 180 -9.05 -0.87 11.75
CA ASP A 180 -8.40 -1.27 10.50
C ASP A 180 -9.42 -1.82 9.51
N LEU A 181 -9.37 -1.33 8.26
CA LEU A 181 -10.16 -1.84 7.15
C LEU A 181 -9.21 -2.29 6.04
N VAL A 182 -9.20 -3.59 5.77
CA VAL A 182 -8.31 -4.18 4.76
C VAL A 182 -9.10 -4.50 3.51
N GLY A 183 -8.69 -3.97 2.36
CA GLY A 183 -9.37 -4.12 1.09
C GLY A 183 -8.44 -4.20 -0.10
N ASN A 184 -9.06 -4.22 -1.27
CA ASN A 184 -8.39 -4.19 -2.57
C ASN A 184 -9.03 -3.15 -3.49
N ASN A 185 -8.38 -2.86 -4.63
CA ASN A 185 -8.95 -2.01 -5.67
C ASN A 185 -10.07 -2.69 -6.48
N LEU A 186 -10.39 -3.94 -6.20
CA LEU A 186 -11.43 -4.72 -6.88
C LEU A 186 -12.52 -5.14 -5.88
N PRO A 187 -13.80 -5.11 -6.28
CA PRO A 187 -14.92 -5.25 -5.35
C PRO A 187 -15.27 -6.69 -4.96
N VAL A 188 -14.52 -7.67 -5.45
CA VAL A 188 -14.64 -9.09 -5.12
C VAL A 188 -13.26 -9.67 -4.82
N PHE A 189 -13.22 -10.90 -4.31
CA PHE A 189 -12.00 -11.63 -4.04
C PHE A 189 -11.95 -12.97 -4.78
N PHE A 190 -10.80 -13.64 -4.81
CA PHE A 190 -10.61 -14.92 -5.54
C PHE A 190 -11.30 -16.10 -4.87
N ILE A 191 -11.42 -16.07 -3.56
CA ILE A 191 -11.91 -17.17 -2.73
C ILE A 191 -12.93 -16.63 -1.72
N ARG A 192 -13.76 -17.53 -1.17
CA ARG A 192 -14.82 -17.22 -0.21
C ARG A 192 -14.61 -17.83 1.18
N ASP A 193 -13.58 -18.64 1.33
CA ASP A 193 -13.27 -19.32 2.59
C ASP A 193 -11.77 -19.21 2.88
N ALA A 194 -11.41 -18.83 4.10
CA ALA A 194 -10.03 -18.60 4.50
C ALA A 194 -9.16 -19.85 4.41
N ILE A 195 -9.73 -21.06 4.48
CA ILE A 195 -8.98 -22.32 4.33
C ILE A 195 -8.32 -22.46 2.95
N GLN A 196 -8.87 -21.80 1.92
CA GLN A 196 -8.31 -21.80 0.57
C GLN A 196 -7.13 -20.85 0.42
N PHE A 197 -6.93 -19.89 1.35
CA PHE A 197 -5.96 -18.81 1.19
C PHE A 197 -4.51 -19.28 1.07
N PRO A 198 -4.01 -20.20 1.90
CA PRO A 198 -2.63 -20.70 1.76
C PRO A 198 -2.38 -21.38 0.40
N ALA A 199 -3.30 -22.24 -0.05
CA ALA A 199 -3.20 -22.90 -1.35
C ALA A 199 -3.21 -21.89 -2.50
N PHE A 200 -4.15 -20.94 -2.48
CA PHE A 200 -4.20 -19.84 -3.45
C PHE A 200 -2.87 -19.07 -3.50
N VAL A 201 -2.34 -18.65 -2.35
CA VAL A 201 -1.09 -17.89 -2.28
C VAL A 201 0.09 -18.69 -2.78
N HIS A 202 0.22 -19.97 -2.41
CA HIS A 202 1.34 -20.81 -2.84
C HIS A 202 1.38 -20.95 -4.37
N THR A 203 0.23 -21.01 -5.05
CA THR A 203 0.20 -21.09 -6.52
C THR A 203 0.57 -19.77 -7.22
N GLN A 204 0.57 -18.64 -6.50
CA GLN A 204 1.01 -17.33 -6.99
C GLN A 204 2.48 -17.02 -6.70
N LYS A 205 3.15 -17.87 -5.92
CA LYS A 205 4.54 -17.69 -5.51
C LYS A 205 5.49 -18.56 -6.33
N LEU A 206 6.72 -18.66 -5.88
CA LEU A 206 7.74 -19.45 -6.56
C LEU A 206 7.52 -20.94 -6.31
N ASN A 207 7.74 -21.73 -7.35
CA ASN A 207 7.81 -23.18 -7.25
C ASN A 207 8.91 -23.58 -6.23
N PRO A 208 8.61 -24.41 -5.22
CA PRO A 208 9.52 -24.70 -4.12
C PRO A 208 10.78 -25.50 -4.55
N VAL A 209 10.73 -26.12 -5.74
CA VAL A 209 11.87 -26.88 -6.28
C VAL A 209 12.77 -25.99 -7.14
N THR A 210 12.18 -25.23 -8.07
CA THR A 210 12.92 -24.45 -9.07
C THR A 210 13.21 -23.02 -8.64
N ASN A 211 12.47 -22.52 -7.66
CA ASN A 211 12.48 -21.09 -7.23
C ASN A 211 12.12 -20.12 -8.36
N LEU A 212 11.32 -20.57 -9.34
CA LEU A 212 10.79 -19.78 -10.45
C LEU A 212 9.27 -19.62 -10.34
N GLY A 213 8.71 -18.61 -10.98
CA GLY A 213 7.26 -18.47 -11.14
C GLY A 213 6.68 -19.66 -11.91
N ASP A 214 5.53 -20.16 -11.46
CA ASP A 214 4.85 -21.31 -12.07
C ASP A 214 3.43 -20.95 -12.49
N ALA A 215 3.31 -20.50 -13.75
CA ALA A 215 2.01 -20.13 -14.30
C ALA A 215 1.05 -21.31 -14.41
N THR A 216 1.57 -22.54 -14.55
CA THR A 216 0.73 -23.75 -14.61
C THR A 216 0.06 -23.99 -13.27
N ALA A 217 0.80 -23.90 -12.15
CA ALA A 217 0.21 -24.04 -10.82
C ALA A 217 -0.87 -22.97 -10.54
N MET A 218 -0.63 -21.73 -10.97
CA MET A 218 -1.62 -20.65 -10.86
C MET A 218 -2.90 -20.99 -11.62
N TRP A 219 -2.79 -21.32 -12.88
CA TRP A 219 -3.96 -21.61 -13.73
C TRP A 219 -4.68 -22.89 -13.34
N ASP A 220 -3.96 -23.88 -12.84
CA ASP A 220 -4.55 -25.11 -12.31
C ASP A 220 -5.47 -24.80 -11.13
N PHE A 221 -5.01 -24.06 -10.14
CA PHE A 221 -5.83 -23.62 -9.01
C PHE A 221 -7.05 -22.80 -9.48
N LEU A 222 -6.85 -21.80 -10.34
CA LEU A 222 -7.90 -20.88 -10.76
C LEU A 222 -8.95 -21.57 -11.62
N SER A 223 -8.57 -22.54 -12.48
CA SER A 223 -9.51 -23.30 -13.32
C SER A 223 -10.35 -24.29 -12.51
N LEU A 224 -9.80 -24.81 -11.42
CA LEU A 224 -10.49 -25.72 -10.50
C LEU A 224 -11.31 -24.97 -9.41
N THR A 225 -11.22 -23.63 -9.37
CA THR A 225 -11.92 -22.76 -8.39
C THR A 225 -12.83 -21.79 -9.15
N PRO A 226 -14.02 -22.23 -9.63
CA PRO A 226 -14.86 -21.41 -10.51
C PRO A 226 -15.37 -20.12 -9.86
N GLU A 227 -15.47 -20.03 -8.54
CA GLU A 227 -15.81 -18.80 -7.82
C GLU A 227 -14.77 -17.69 -8.00
N SER A 228 -13.53 -18.00 -8.38
CA SER A 228 -12.47 -17.04 -8.68
C SER A 228 -12.69 -16.26 -9.98
N MET A 229 -13.56 -16.75 -10.88
CA MET A 229 -13.72 -16.21 -12.23
C MET A 229 -14.05 -14.72 -12.24
N ALA A 230 -14.95 -14.28 -11.37
CA ALA A 230 -15.33 -12.86 -11.29
C ALA A 230 -14.17 -11.94 -10.95
N MET A 231 -13.23 -12.40 -10.12
CA MET A 231 -12.00 -11.66 -9.77
C MET A 231 -10.98 -11.73 -10.91
N ILE A 232 -10.78 -12.91 -11.50
CA ILE A 232 -9.82 -13.11 -12.60
C ILE A 232 -10.14 -12.21 -13.78
N MET A 233 -11.40 -12.16 -14.21
CA MET A 233 -11.81 -11.30 -15.31
C MET A 233 -11.51 -9.82 -15.05
N ARG A 234 -11.60 -9.37 -13.80
CA ARG A 234 -11.26 -7.99 -13.41
C ARG A 234 -9.75 -7.77 -13.40
N VAL A 235 -8.97 -8.70 -12.87
CA VAL A 235 -7.49 -8.61 -12.86
C VAL A 235 -6.93 -8.59 -14.28
N PHE A 236 -7.54 -9.35 -15.19
CA PHE A 236 -7.11 -9.39 -16.61
C PHE A 236 -7.75 -8.30 -17.48
N SER A 237 -8.67 -7.49 -16.94
CA SER A 237 -9.09 -6.24 -17.56
C SER A 237 -8.11 -5.10 -17.27
N ASP A 238 -8.41 -3.88 -17.72
CA ASP A 238 -7.62 -2.70 -17.44
C ASP A 238 -7.57 -2.34 -15.95
N LEU A 239 -8.54 -2.81 -15.15
CA LEU A 239 -8.55 -2.62 -13.70
C LEU A 239 -7.37 -3.28 -12.98
N GLY A 240 -6.72 -4.26 -13.60
CA GLY A 240 -5.51 -4.90 -13.08
C GLY A 240 -4.22 -4.09 -13.26
N THR A 241 -4.26 -2.98 -14.01
CA THR A 241 -3.13 -2.11 -14.29
C THR A 241 -3.47 -0.63 -14.06
N PRO A 242 -3.87 -0.23 -12.82
CA PRO A 242 -4.21 1.16 -12.55
C PRO A 242 -2.99 2.08 -12.76
N ASP A 243 -3.23 3.29 -13.26
CA ASP A 243 -2.23 4.33 -13.45
C ASP A 243 -1.90 5.00 -12.11
N GLY A 244 -1.12 4.31 -11.31
CA GLY A 244 -0.74 4.71 -9.94
C GLY A 244 -1.80 4.38 -8.89
N PHE A 245 -1.44 4.58 -7.62
CA PHE A 245 -2.33 4.26 -6.48
C PHE A 245 -3.46 5.27 -6.26
N ARG A 246 -3.35 6.47 -6.82
CA ARG A 246 -4.33 7.55 -6.59
C ARG A 246 -5.60 7.42 -7.42
N LYS A 247 -5.51 6.74 -8.57
CA LYS A 247 -6.56 6.69 -9.59
C LYS A 247 -7.32 5.36 -9.60
N MET A 248 -7.52 4.78 -8.44
CA MET A 248 -8.25 3.53 -8.24
C MET A 248 -9.19 3.63 -7.04
N ASP A 249 -10.29 2.91 -7.09
CA ASP A 249 -11.16 2.73 -5.93
C ASP A 249 -10.58 1.73 -4.95
N GLY A 250 -11.16 1.70 -3.75
CA GLY A 250 -10.90 0.71 -2.71
C GLY A 250 -12.18 0.04 -2.24
N PHE A 251 -12.13 -1.25 -2.01
CA PHE A 251 -13.27 -2.03 -1.56
C PHE A 251 -12.86 -2.89 -0.36
N GLY A 252 -13.64 -2.80 0.73
CA GLY A 252 -13.42 -3.62 1.91
C GLY A 252 -13.72 -5.10 1.66
N VAL A 253 -14.42 -5.44 0.59
CA VAL A 253 -14.84 -6.78 0.12
C VAL A 253 -15.68 -7.54 1.14
N HIS A 254 -15.24 -7.60 2.40
CA HIS A 254 -15.92 -8.27 3.50
C HIS A 254 -17.24 -7.59 3.85
N ALA A 255 -18.17 -8.39 4.35
CA ALA A 255 -19.33 -7.88 5.04
C ALA A 255 -19.03 -7.78 6.55
N TYR A 256 -19.45 -6.67 7.17
CA TYR A 256 -19.38 -6.43 8.61
C TYR A 256 -20.80 -6.30 9.18
N VAL A 257 -20.91 -6.27 10.50
CA VAL A 257 -22.13 -5.87 11.18
C VAL A 257 -21.92 -4.49 11.78
N LEU A 258 -22.80 -3.54 11.49
CA LEU A 258 -22.87 -2.26 12.19
C LEU A 258 -23.94 -2.35 13.28
N GLU A 259 -23.69 -1.70 14.43
CA GLU A 259 -24.60 -1.60 15.55
C GLU A 259 -24.75 -0.13 15.96
N ASN A 260 -25.99 0.37 15.98
CA ASN A 260 -26.28 1.72 16.42
C ASN A 260 -26.40 1.86 17.95
N ALA A 261 -26.65 3.07 18.43
CA ALA A 261 -26.79 3.35 19.87
C ALA A 261 -27.98 2.66 20.52
N LYS A 262 -28.98 2.23 19.73
CA LYS A 262 -30.15 1.48 20.24
C LYS A 262 -29.91 -0.04 20.26
N GLY A 263 -28.75 -0.52 19.77
CA GLY A 263 -28.47 -1.94 19.62
C GLY A 263 -29.06 -2.56 18.35
N GLU A 264 -29.64 -1.76 17.45
CA GLU A 264 -30.12 -2.23 16.15
C GLU A 264 -28.93 -2.55 15.23
N ARG A 265 -29.02 -3.63 14.47
CA ARG A 265 -27.92 -4.17 13.69
C ARG A 265 -28.27 -4.31 12.21
N VAL A 266 -27.28 -4.03 11.36
CA VAL A 266 -27.34 -4.22 9.90
C VAL A 266 -26.02 -4.78 9.40
N TYR A 267 -26.04 -5.48 8.25
CA TYR A 267 -24.82 -5.81 7.54
C TYR A 267 -24.34 -4.62 6.70
N CYS A 268 -23.02 -4.51 6.53
CA CYS A 268 -22.39 -3.41 5.83
C CYS A 268 -21.22 -3.88 4.98
N LYS A 269 -21.04 -3.26 3.80
CA LYS A 269 -19.80 -3.28 3.01
C LYS A 269 -19.28 -1.87 2.83
N PHE A 270 -17.95 -1.69 2.90
CA PHE A 270 -17.28 -0.39 2.74
C PHE A 270 -16.72 -0.24 1.32
N HIS A 271 -16.85 0.96 0.77
CA HIS A 271 -16.35 1.37 -0.54
C HIS A 271 -15.61 2.70 -0.42
N MET A 272 -14.45 2.81 -1.07
CA MET A 272 -13.65 4.03 -1.15
C MET A 272 -13.60 4.46 -2.60
N ILE A 273 -14.36 5.49 -2.96
CA ILE A 273 -14.50 5.95 -4.35
C ILE A 273 -13.52 7.10 -4.60
N SER A 274 -12.61 6.90 -5.55
CA SER A 274 -11.58 7.87 -5.90
C SER A 274 -12.18 9.15 -6.48
N ARG A 275 -11.78 10.31 -5.95
CA ARG A 275 -12.12 11.62 -6.53
C ARG A 275 -11.20 12.02 -7.68
N GLN A 276 -10.11 11.32 -7.89
CA GLN A 276 -9.18 11.52 -9.01
C GLN A 276 -9.67 10.83 -10.29
N GLY A 277 -10.78 10.08 -10.20
CA GLY A 277 -11.30 9.23 -11.27
C GLY A 277 -10.50 7.92 -11.42
N HIS A 278 -10.89 7.14 -12.41
CA HIS A 278 -10.25 5.87 -12.76
C HIS A 278 -9.44 6.06 -14.03
N VAL A 279 -8.15 5.79 -13.96
CA VAL A 279 -7.26 5.75 -15.11
C VAL A 279 -6.42 4.49 -15.02
N ASN A 280 -6.33 3.76 -16.11
CA ASN A 280 -5.58 2.52 -16.18
C ASN A 280 -4.52 2.61 -17.30
N LEU A 281 -3.42 1.92 -17.08
CA LEU A 281 -2.38 1.74 -18.09
C LEU A 281 -2.79 0.64 -19.07
N THR A 282 -2.40 0.79 -20.33
CA THR A 282 -2.46 -0.35 -21.26
C THR A 282 -1.45 -1.42 -20.85
N ALA A 283 -1.59 -2.64 -21.37
CA ALA A 283 -0.64 -3.71 -21.10
C ALA A 283 0.78 -3.35 -21.52
N GLU A 284 0.94 -2.67 -22.66
CA GLU A 284 2.22 -2.21 -23.19
C GLU A 284 2.85 -1.13 -22.30
N GLN A 285 2.04 -0.15 -21.84
CA GLN A 285 2.51 0.89 -20.93
C GLN A 285 2.95 0.30 -19.60
N ALA A 286 2.16 -0.59 -19.02
CA ALA A 286 2.49 -1.25 -17.75
C ALA A 286 3.78 -2.08 -17.88
N THR A 287 3.95 -2.81 -19.01
CA THR A 287 5.17 -3.59 -19.28
C THR A 287 6.39 -2.69 -19.43
N LEU A 288 6.28 -1.58 -20.17
CA LEU A 288 7.36 -0.63 -20.34
C LEU A 288 7.78 0.00 -19.00
N LEU A 289 6.80 0.47 -18.22
CA LEU A 289 7.04 1.09 -16.92
C LEU A 289 7.62 0.09 -15.91
N ALA A 290 7.18 -1.17 -15.94
CA ALA A 290 7.75 -2.20 -15.07
C ALA A 290 9.25 -2.38 -15.26
N GLY A 291 9.77 -2.16 -16.49
CA GLY A 291 11.19 -2.23 -16.79
C GLY A 291 11.96 -0.92 -16.63
N THR A 292 11.31 0.23 -16.89
CA THR A 292 11.97 1.53 -16.90
C THR A 292 11.81 2.31 -15.60
N ASP A 293 10.72 2.07 -14.88
CA ASP A 293 10.37 2.74 -13.61
C ASP A 293 9.56 1.82 -12.69
N PRO A 294 10.17 0.80 -12.09
CA PRO A 294 9.47 -0.19 -11.26
C PRO A 294 8.78 0.41 -10.01
N GLY A 295 9.15 1.61 -9.58
CA GLY A 295 8.54 2.36 -8.48
C GLY A 295 7.57 3.47 -8.92
N TYR A 296 7.00 3.37 -10.10
CA TYR A 296 6.16 4.41 -10.71
C TYR A 296 4.98 4.85 -9.81
N SER A 297 4.20 3.90 -9.31
CA SER A 297 3.03 4.19 -8.49
C SER A 297 3.40 4.79 -7.14
N THR A 298 4.49 4.31 -6.54
CA THR A 298 5.07 4.84 -5.30
C THR A 298 5.54 6.28 -5.50
N ARG A 299 6.26 6.55 -6.57
CA ARG A 299 6.77 7.89 -6.91
C ARG A 299 5.63 8.87 -7.20
N ASP A 300 4.60 8.43 -7.94
CA ASP A 300 3.42 9.24 -8.24
C ASP A 300 2.71 9.70 -6.96
N LEU A 301 2.44 8.77 -6.02
CA LEU A 301 1.79 9.09 -4.74
C LEU A 301 2.64 10.06 -3.91
N TYR A 302 3.94 9.77 -3.75
CA TYR A 302 4.85 10.60 -2.97
C TYR A 302 4.94 12.02 -3.51
N ASN A 303 5.18 12.15 -4.82
CA ASN A 303 5.33 13.44 -5.48
C ASN A 303 4.03 14.25 -5.49
N ALA A 304 2.88 13.59 -5.65
CA ALA A 304 1.58 14.27 -5.60
C ALA A 304 1.36 14.93 -4.23
N ILE A 305 1.60 14.19 -3.15
CA ILE A 305 1.46 14.72 -1.79
C ILE A 305 2.49 15.82 -1.52
N ALA A 306 3.74 15.63 -1.94
CA ALA A 306 4.82 16.59 -1.71
C ALA A 306 4.56 17.95 -2.39
N ARG A 307 3.87 17.98 -3.55
CA ARG A 307 3.49 19.23 -4.24
C ARG A 307 2.13 19.79 -3.81
N GLY A 308 1.43 19.15 -2.85
CA GLY A 308 0.13 19.60 -2.36
C GLY A 308 -1.09 19.11 -3.17
N ASP A 309 -0.87 18.22 -4.15
CA ASP A 309 -1.94 17.55 -4.91
C ASP A 309 -2.43 16.32 -4.11
N TYR A 310 -3.20 16.59 -3.07
CA TYR A 310 -3.63 15.59 -2.09
C TYR A 310 -4.71 14.68 -2.65
N PRO A 311 -4.46 13.37 -2.78
CA PRO A 311 -5.47 12.43 -3.25
C PRO A 311 -6.59 12.25 -2.21
N LYS A 312 -7.82 12.07 -2.73
CA LYS A 312 -9.04 11.98 -1.92
C LYS A 312 -9.91 10.80 -2.34
N TRP A 313 -10.57 10.21 -1.37
CA TRP A 313 -11.58 9.16 -1.59
C TRP A 313 -12.82 9.45 -0.76
N ASP A 314 -13.98 9.19 -1.34
CA ASP A 314 -15.23 9.19 -0.61
C ASP A 314 -15.49 7.80 -0.03
N MET A 315 -15.57 7.71 1.30
CA MET A 315 -16.05 6.53 1.98
C MET A 315 -17.56 6.43 1.80
N LYS A 316 -18.01 5.30 1.28
CA LYS A 316 -19.42 4.95 1.15
C LYS A 316 -19.66 3.59 1.76
N ILE A 317 -20.90 3.34 2.16
CA ILE A 317 -21.35 2.04 2.66
C ILE A 317 -22.54 1.53 1.86
N GLN A 318 -22.61 0.21 1.72
CA GLN A 318 -23.86 -0.50 1.40
C GLN A 318 -24.39 -1.11 2.68
N VAL A 319 -25.68 -1.04 2.89
CA VAL A 319 -26.37 -1.56 4.08
C VAL A 319 -27.41 -2.59 3.68
N MET A 320 -27.49 -3.68 4.43
CA MET A 320 -28.44 -4.77 4.25
C MET A 320 -29.01 -5.18 5.62
N THR A 321 -30.33 -5.25 5.74
CA THR A 321 -30.95 -5.78 6.97
C THR A 321 -30.78 -7.30 7.06
N PHE A 322 -30.93 -7.87 8.25
CA PHE A 322 -30.87 -9.32 8.45
C PHE A 322 -31.99 -10.05 7.69
N ASP A 323 -33.18 -9.45 7.63
CA ASP A 323 -34.30 -9.99 6.87
C ASP A 323 -34.06 -9.97 5.36
N GLN A 324 -33.42 -8.92 4.84
CA GLN A 324 -33.02 -8.87 3.45
C GLN A 324 -31.97 -9.94 3.14
N ALA A 325 -30.97 -10.11 3.99
CA ALA A 325 -29.93 -11.13 3.85
C ALA A 325 -30.52 -12.54 3.82
N ALA A 326 -31.48 -12.83 4.69
CA ALA A 326 -32.15 -14.14 4.75
C ALA A 326 -32.98 -14.48 3.50
N LYS A 327 -33.41 -13.46 2.74
CA LYS A 327 -34.25 -13.63 1.53
C LYS A 327 -33.44 -13.65 0.24
N LEU A 328 -32.13 -13.43 0.27
CA LEU A 328 -31.31 -13.45 -0.92
C LEU A 328 -31.15 -14.85 -1.51
N SER A 329 -31.10 -14.93 -2.82
CA SER A 329 -30.83 -16.17 -3.56
C SER A 329 -29.35 -16.58 -3.57
N PHE A 330 -28.46 -15.74 -3.03
CA PHE A 330 -27.02 -16.00 -2.90
C PHE A 330 -26.55 -15.65 -1.48
N ASN A 331 -25.41 -16.19 -1.08
CA ASN A 331 -24.80 -15.88 0.23
C ASN A 331 -24.22 -14.45 0.22
N PRO A 332 -24.75 -13.49 0.99
CA PRO A 332 -24.25 -12.11 1.06
C PRO A 332 -22.88 -11.99 1.72
N PHE A 333 -22.39 -13.03 2.40
CA PHE A 333 -21.09 -13.10 3.07
C PHE A 333 -20.01 -13.75 2.18
N ASP A 334 -20.38 -14.14 0.95
CA ASP A 334 -19.43 -14.65 -0.02
C ASP A 334 -18.65 -13.49 -0.65
N ALA A 335 -17.33 -13.41 -0.36
CA ALA A 335 -16.45 -12.36 -0.85
C ALA A 335 -16.27 -12.38 -2.38
N THR A 336 -16.69 -13.44 -3.08
CA THR A 336 -16.67 -13.51 -4.54
C THR A 336 -17.93 -12.90 -5.17
N LYS A 337 -18.87 -12.39 -4.36
CA LYS A 337 -20.16 -11.83 -4.80
C LYS A 337 -20.28 -10.35 -4.51
N LEU A 338 -20.94 -9.65 -5.41
CA LEU A 338 -21.33 -8.24 -5.24
C LEU A 338 -22.71 -8.15 -4.58
N TRP A 339 -22.92 -7.10 -3.82
CA TRP A 339 -24.27 -6.65 -3.47
C TRP A 339 -24.74 -5.69 -4.57
N PRO A 340 -25.84 -6.01 -5.28
CA PRO A 340 -26.31 -5.16 -6.38
C PRO A 340 -26.69 -3.76 -5.89
N GLU A 341 -26.09 -2.72 -6.46
CA GLU A 341 -26.35 -1.32 -6.05
C GLU A 341 -27.80 -0.89 -6.24
N LYS A 342 -28.51 -1.50 -7.21
CA LYS A 342 -29.94 -1.28 -7.40
C LYS A 342 -30.75 -1.64 -6.15
N ASN A 343 -30.33 -2.65 -5.40
CA ASN A 343 -31.04 -3.15 -4.23
C ASN A 343 -30.41 -2.60 -2.92
N PHE A 344 -29.12 -2.34 -2.94
CA PHE A 344 -28.32 -1.87 -1.81
C PHE A 344 -27.49 -0.67 -2.27
N PRO A 345 -28.10 0.54 -2.35
CA PRO A 345 -27.43 1.72 -2.86
C PRO A 345 -26.26 2.17 -1.98
N LEU A 346 -25.30 2.84 -2.60
CA LEU A 346 -24.17 3.44 -1.91
C LEU A 346 -24.61 4.66 -1.10
N ILE A 347 -24.33 4.65 0.20
CA ILE A 347 -24.60 5.73 1.16
C ILE A 347 -23.30 6.45 1.45
N ASN A 348 -23.23 7.76 1.28
CA ASN A 348 -22.06 8.56 1.62
C ASN A 348 -21.85 8.61 3.13
N VAL A 349 -20.59 8.49 3.57
CA VAL A 349 -20.19 8.57 4.98
C VAL A 349 -19.27 9.75 5.22
N GLY A 350 -18.18 9.84 4.46
CA GLY A 350 -17.17 10.86 4.66
C GLY A 350 -16.13 10.86 3.55
N THR A 351 -15.13 11.73 3.71
CA THR A 351 -14.03 11.89 2.75
C THR A 351 -12.70 11.71 3.44
N VAL A 352 -11.83 10.92 2.86
CA VAL A 352 -10.41 10.82 3.21
C VAL A 352 -9.60 11.77 2.34
N THR A 353 -8.64 12.44 2.94
CA THR A 353 -7.59 13.20 2.24
C THR A 353 -6.24 12.75 2.74
N LEU A 354 -5.36 12.26 1.87
CA LEU A 354 -3.98 11.92 2.23
C LEU A 354 -3.09 13.13 1.94
N ASN A 355 -2.48 13.71 2.98
CA ASN A 355 -1.82 15.02 2.92
C ASN A 355 -0.40 15.05 3.50
N ARG A 356 0.14 13.90 3.93
CA ARG A 356 1.49 13.83 4.49
C ARG A 356 2.17 12.52 4.10
N ASN A 357 3.38 12.66 3.56
CA ASN A 357 4.26 11.53 3.28
C ASN A 357 4.86 10.93 4.55
N PRO A 358 5.26 9.64 4.56
CA PRO A 358 6.08 9.07 5.61
C PRO A 358 7.42 9.81 5.73
N GLU A 359 7.96 9.89 6.93
CA GLU A 359 9.29 10.44 7.20
C GLU A 359 10.36 9.34 7.14
N ASN A 360 9.99 8.12 7.52
CA ASN A 360 10.85 6.94 7.46
C ASN A 360 10.05 5.75 6.94
N TYR A 361 10.38 5.28 5.73
CA TYR A 361 9.64 4.19 5.10
C TYR A 361 9.68 2.89 5.90
N PHE A 362 10.83 2.53 6.47
CA PHE A 362 10.96 1.31 7.26
C PHE A 362 10.11 1.38 8.53
N GLN A 363 10.20 2.48 9.27
CA GLN A 363 9.44 2.69 10.50
C GLN A 363 7.94 2.79 10.24
N ASP A 364 7.54 3.64 9.28
CA ASP A 364 6.15 4.05 9.10
C ASP A 364 5.37 3.09 8.20
N VAL A 365 6.04 2.50 7.20
CA VAL A 365 5.37 1.74 6.12
C VAL A 365 5.71 0.27 6.15
N GLU A 366 7.00 -0.09 6.22
CA GLU A 366 7.44 -1.48 6.19
C GLU A 366 6.96 -2.24 7.43
N GLN A 367 7.06 -1.64 8.61
CA GLN A 367 6.63 -2.23 9.88
C GLN A 367 5.13 -2.04 10.16
N ALA A 368 4.38 -1.30 9.32
CA ALA A 368 2.95 -1.11 9.55
C ALA A 368 2.19 -2.44 9.44
N ALA A 369 1.41 -2.74 10.46
CA ALA A 369 0.52 -3.91 10.50
C ALA A 369 -0.94 -3.46 10.37
N PHE A 370 -1.72 -4.24 9.62
CA PHE A 370 -3.16 -4.06 9.48
C PHE A 370 -3.86 -5.35 9.87
N ASP A 371 -4.81 -5.24 10.78
CA ASP A 371 -5.53 -6.38 11.34
C ASP A 371 -7.04 -6.13 11.25
N PRO A 372 -7.78 -6.88 10.40
CA PRO A 372 -9.25 -6.74 10.30
C PRO A 372 -9.99 -7.02 11.60
N ALA A 373 -9.37 -7.68 12.59
CA ALA A 373 -9.93 -7.90 13.91
C ALA A 373 -9.92 -6.62 14.79
N ARG A 374 -9.17 -5.59 14.40
CA ARG A 374 -9.19 -4.29 15.09
C ARG A 374 -10.45 -3.53 14.75
N MET A 375 -11.46 -3.81 15.54
CA MET A 375 -12.78 -3.18 15.47
C MET A 375 -13.00 -2.34 16.72
N VAL A 376 -13.78 -1.28 16.58
CA VAL A 376 -14.18 -0.38 17.68
C VAL A 376 -15.68 -0.57 17.97
N PRO A 377 -16.21 -0.07 19.09
CA PRO A 377 -17.64 -0.14 19.37
C PRO A 377 -18.47 0.39 18.19
N GLY A 378 -19.53 -0.35 17.81
CA GLY A 378 -20.39 0.01 16.67
C GLY A 378 -20.10 -0.73 15.37
N ILE A 379 -19.03 -1.54 15.31
CA ILE A 379 -18.75 -2.49 14.24
C ILE A 379 -18.38 -3.85 14.82
N LEU A 380 -18.87 -4.92 14.21
CA LEU A 380 -18.71 -6.30 14.66
C LEU A 380 -18.42 -7.21 13.46
N PRO A 381 -17.83 -8.40 13.67
CA PRO A 381 -17.65 -9.38 12.61
C PRO A 381 -19.00 -9.93 12.15
N SER A 382 -19.08 -10.30 10.86
CA SER A 382 -20.21 -10.98 10.26
C SER A 382 -19.92 -12.49 10.10
N PRO A 383 -20.88 -13.29 9.60
CA PRO A 383 -20.66 -14.69 9.21
C PRO A 383 -19.73 -14.89 7.99
N ASP A 384 -19.06 -13.85 7.48
CA ASP A 384 -18.09 -13.95 6.39
C ASP A 384 -16.91 -14.82 6.82
N LYS A 385 -16.77 -16.00 6.23
CA LYS A 385 -15.72 -16.98 6.57
C LYS A 385 -14.32 -16.49 6.25
N LEU A 386 -14.18 -15.65 5.23
CA LEU A 386 -12.88 -15.09 4.87
C LEU A 386 -12.47 -14.00 5.88
N LEU A 387 -13.41 -13.22 6.39
CA LEU A 387 -13.16 -12.26 7.47
C LEU A 387 -12.79 -12.99 8.76
N GLN A 388 -13.60 -13.99 9.15
CA GLN A 388 -13.37 -14.75 10.39
C GLN A 388 -12.03 -15.49 10.43
N GLY A 389 -11.52 -15.93 9.29
CA GLY A 389 -10.22 -16.59 9.21
C GLY A 389 -9.01 -15.64 9.32
N LYS A 390 -9.25 -14.35 9.56
CA LYS A 390 -8.21 -13.33 9.78
C LYS A 390 -8.08 -12.90 11.25
N PHE A 391 -8.85 -13.51 12.14
CA PHE A 391 -8.77 -13.31 13.59
C PHE A 391 -7.73 -14.22 14.23
#